data_990fe13f44de31addd798b545f5c7e1e
#
_entry.id   990fe13f44de31addd798b545f5c7e1e
#
_cell.length_a   1.000
_cell.length_b   1.000
_cell.length_c   1.000
_cell.angle_alpha   90.00
_cell.angle_beta   90.00
_cell.angle_gamma   90.00
#
_symmetry.space_group_name_H-M   'P 1'
#
loop_
_entity.id
_entity.type
_entity.pdbx_description
1 polymer ?
#
loop_
_entity_poly.entity_id
_entity_poly.type
_entity_poly.pdbx_seq_one_letter_code
_entity_poly.pdbx_strand_id
1 'polypeptide(L)'
;GTIIDISGGGLRFRTEEANEDNTLVLLSFLLESATVELQPLIVGRILYCTEMEQGGLYENRLEFQGISDVDREIIIKYIFEEERKTKRRE
;
A
#
# COMPACT_ATOMS: atom_id res chain seq x y z
N GLY A 1 -9.61 4.16 -3.26
CA GLY A 1 -8.49 4.89 -2.74
C GLY A 1 -7.25 4.80 -3.62
N THR A 2 -6.32 5.69 -3.40
CA THR A 2 -5.08 5.77 -4.16
C THR A 2 -3.91 5.42 -3.26
N ILE A 3 -3.09 4.45 -3.68
CA ILE A 3 -1.88 4.08 -2.95
C ILE A 3 -0.81 5.14 -3.21
N ILE A 4 -0.22 5.67 -2.13
CA ILE A 4 0.84 6.68 -2.20
C ILE A 4 2.20 6.00 -2.11
N ASP A 5 2.30 5.00 -1.25
CA ASP A 5 3.57 4.37 -0.90
C ASP A 5 3.32 2.96 -0.39
N ILE A 6 4.21 2.03 -0.71
CA ILE A 6 4.08 0.63 -0.31
C ILE A 6 5.43 0.07 0.14
N SER A 7 5.40 -0.80 1.15
CA SER A 7 6.57 -1.53 1.63
C SER A 7 6.19 -2.98 1.90
N GLY A 8 7.15 -3.79 2.31
CA GLY A 8 6.88 -5.18 2.69
C GLY A 8 6.01 -5.32 3.93
N GLY A 9 5.88 -4.29 4.75
CA GLY A 9 5.11 -4.31 5.99
C GLY A 9 3.79 -3.57 5.96
N GLY A 10 3.53 -2.77 4.94
CA GLY A 10 2.30 -1.99 4.89
C GLY A 10 2.29 -0.98 3.77
N LEU A 11 1.30 -0.08 3.80
CA LEU A 11 1.17 0.95 2.79
C LEU A 11 0.53 2.21 3.34
N ARG A 12 0.71 3.32 2.59
CA ARG A 12 -0.01 4.57 2.81
C ARG A 12 -0.92 4.79 1.61
N PHE A 13 -2.13 5.27 1.87
CA PHE A 13 -3.11 5.48 0.82
C PHE A 13 -4.05 6.63 1.17
N ARG A 14 -4.69 7.19 0.15
CA ARG A 14 -5.64 8.29 0.31
C ARG A 14 -7.06 7.80 0.12
N THR A 15 -7.96 8.33 0.92
CA THR A 15 -9.39 8.05 0.82
C THR A 15 -10.18 9.35 0.93
N GLU A 16 -11.42 9.32 0.42
CA GLU A 16 -12.33 10.46 0.53
C GLU A 16 -13.09 10.45 1.86
N GLU A 17 -13.12 9.30 2.54
CA GLU A 17 -13.78 9.14 3.82
C GLU A 17 -12.77 8.79 4.89
N ALA A 18 -13.01 9.26 6.12
CA ALA A 18 -12.15 8.96 7.24
C ALA A 18 -12.30 7.50 7.67
N ASN A 19 -11.18 6.88 8.05
CA ASN A 19 -11.15 5.57 8.68
C ASN A 19 -10.74 5.72 10.15
N GLU A 20 -11.27 4.86 10.99
CA GLU A 20 -10.89 4.88 12.40
C GLU A 20 -9.57 4.16 12.63
N ASP A 21 -8.75 4.70 13.54
CA ASP A 21 -7.49 4.08 13.95
C ASP A 21 -7.77 2.68 14.52
N ASN A 22 -6.85 1.76 14.26
CA ASN A 22 -6.94 0.35 14.70
C ASN A 22 -8.03 -0.48 14.02
N THR A 23 -8.70 0.05 13.00
CA THR A 23 -9.67 -0.72 12.24
C THR A 23 -8.96 -1.78 11.40
N LEU A 24 -9.49 -3.00 11.43
CA LEU A 24 -9.05 -4.06 10.53
C LEU A 24 -9.77 -3.92 9.20
N VAL A 25 -9.04 -3.99 8.12
CA VAL A 25 -9.60 -3.92 6.77
C VAL A 25 -9.07 -5.06 5.91
N LEU A 26 -9.92 -5.52 5.01
CA LEU A 26 -9.54 -6.48 3.99
C LEU A 26 -9.29 -5.69 2.72
N LEU A 27 -8.09 -5.82 2.16
CA LEU A 27 -7.75 -5.04 0.98
C LEU A 27 -7.19 -5.92 -0.13
N SER A 28 -7.41 -5.46 -1.36
CA SER A 28 -6.85 -6.06 -2.55
C SER A 28 -6.39 -4.93 -3.46
N PHE A 29 -5.24 -5.11 -4.08
CA PHE A 29 -4.70 -4.12 -5.01
C PHE A 29 -3.88 -4.85 -6.07
N LEU A 30 -3.73 -4.23 -7.23
CA LEU A 30 -2.96 -4.80 -8.32
C LEU A 30 -1.55 -4.22 -8.34
N LEU A 31 -0.56 -5.10 -8.28
CA LEU A 31 0.84 -4.75 -8.51
C LEU A 31 1.25 -5.33 -9.85
N GLU A 32 1.66 -4.48 -10.77
CA GLU A 32 2.00 -4.88 -12.11
C GLU A 32 3.28 -4.22 -12.59
N SER A 33 4.24 -5.03 -13.02
CA SER A 33 5.47 -4.57 -13.63
C SER A 33 5.86 -5.54 -14.73
N ALA A 34 7.03 -5.35 -15.34
CA ALA A 34 7.51 -6.21 -16.43
C ALA A 34 7.57 -7.69 -16.03
N THR A 35 7.90 -7.99 -14.78
CA THR A 35 8.09 -9.37 -14.29
C THR A 35 7.20 -9.74 -13.12
N VAL A 36 6.41 -8.80 -12.60
CA VAL A 36 5.52 -9.03 -11.45
C VAL A 36 4.08 -8.74 -11.85
N GLU A 37 3.21 -9.68 -11.54
CA GLU A 37 1.77 -9.47 -11.60
C GLU A 37 1.18 -10.15 -10.37
N LEU A 38 0.65 -9.34 -9.45
CA LEU A 38 0.13 -9.85 -8.19
C LEU A 38 -1.08 -9.02 -7.77
N GLN A 39 -2.16 -9.72 -7.41
CA GLN A 39 -3.33 -9.10 -6.81
C GLN A 39 -3.58 -9.79 -5.46
N PRO A 40 -2.86 -9.37 -4.40
CA PRO A 40 -2.99 -10.02 -3.10
C PRO A 40 -4.29 -9.67 -2.42
N LEU A 41 -4.73 -10.56 -1.53
CA LEU A 41 -5.82 -10.30 -0.60
C LEU A 41 -5.20 -10.28 0.79
N ILE A 42 -5.18 -9.12 1.42
CA ILE A 42 -4.42 -8.90 2.65
C ILE A 42 -5.31 -8.32 3.73
N VAL A 43 -5.15 -8.80 4.96
CA VAL A 43 -5.76 -8.17 6.12
C VAL A 43 -4.77 -7.14 6.66
N GLY A 44 -5.22 -5.91 6.81
CA GLY A 44 -4.40 -4.83 7.35
C GLY A 44 -5.08 -4.14 8.52
N ARG A 45 -4.28 -3.42 9.30
CA ARG A 45 -4.75 -2.60 10.40
C ARG A 45 -4.42 -1.15 10.11
N ILE A 46 -5.41 -0.27 10.20
CA ILE A 46 -5.19 1.17 10.07
C ILE A 46 -4.44 1.64 11.31
N LEU A 47 -3.22 2.14 11.14
CA LEU A 47 -2.43 2.68 12.24
C LEU A 47 -2.87 4.10 12.57
N TYR A 48 -3.11 4.92 11.56
CA TYR A 48 -3.67 6.25 11.72
C TYR A 48 -4.33 6.72 10.44
N CYS A 49 -5.24 7.67 10.60
CA CYS A 49 -5.90 8.36 9.50
C CYS A 49 -5.87 9.86 9.82
N THR A 50 -5.33 10.66 8.92
CA THR A 50 -5.16 12.09 9.13
C THR A 50 -5.78 12.88 7.98
N GLU A 51 -6.58 13.88 8.31
CA GLU A 51 -7.14 14.78 7.29
C GLU A 51 -6.03 15.59 6.66
N MET A 52 -6.02 15.69 5.34
CA MET A 52 -5.03 16.46 4.61
C MET A 52 -5.41 17.94 4.59
N GLU A 53 -4.41 18.82 4.47
CA GLU A 53 -4.59 20.28 4.49
C GLU A 53 -5.61 20.77 3.46
N GLN A 54 -5.71 20.12 2.34
CA GLN A 54 -6.63 20.51 1.27
C GLN A 54 -8.10 20.20 1.58
N GLY A 55 -8.36 19.46 2.68
CA GLY A 55 -9.70 19.02 3.04
C GLY A 55 -10.26 17.96 2.09
N GLY A 56 -11.26 17.22 2.54
CA GLY A 56 -11.93 16.22 1.72
C GLY A 56 -11.13 14.97 1.40
N LEU A 57 -9.87 14.92 1.78
CA LEU A 57 -9.01 13.75 1.60
C LEU A 57 -8.33 13.39 2.91
N TYR A 58 -8.12 12.10 3.08
CA TYR A 58 -7.48 11.54 4.28
C TYR A 58 -6.30 10.67 3.88
N GLU A 59 -5.18 10.83 4.58
CA GLU A 59 -4.03 9.96 4.43
C GLU A 59 -4.10 8.89 5.50
N ASN A 60 -4.02 7.64 5.09
CA ASN A 60 -4.08 6.49 5.97
C ASN A 60 -2.76 5.74 5.92
N ARG A 61 -2.30 5.28 7.08
CA ARG A 61 -1.18 4.34 7.16
C ARG A 61 -1.72 3.02 7.66
N LEU A 62 -1.36 1.96 6.95
CA LEU A 62 -1.86 0.63 7.21
C LEU A 62 -0.69 -0.34 7.36
N GLU A 63 -0.76 -1.20 8.37
CA GLU A 63 0.18 -2.28 8.60
C GLU A 63 -0.46 -3.59 8.17
N PHE A 64 0.27 -4.41 7.41
CA PHE A 64 -0.20 -5.74 7.03
C PHE A 64 -0.24 -6.64 8.26
N GLN A 65 -1.40 -7.25 8.52
CA GLN A 65 -1.58 -8.17 9.63
C GLN A 65 -1.54 -9.63 9.17
N GLY A 66 -2.01 -9.90 7.97
CA GLY A 66 -2.02 -11.23 7.40
C GLY A 66 -1.55 -11.22 5.96
N ILE A 67 -0.28 -11.52 5.74
CA ILE A 67 0.31 -11.64 4.42
C ILE A 67 1.24 -12.85 4.42
N SER A 68 1.21 -13.63 3.36
CA SER A 68 2.13 -14.76 3.21
C SER A 68 3.55 -14.27 2.92
N ASP A 69 4.55 -15.07 3.28
CA ASP A 69 5.94 -14.74 2.97
C ASP A 69 6.16 -14.63 1.46
N VAL A 70 5.49 -15.47 0.69
CA VAL A 70 5.55 -15.44 -0.78
C VAL A 70 5.06 -14.10 -1.32
N ASP A 71 3.90 -13.65 -0.87
CA ASP A 71 3.34 -12.37 -1.33
C ASP A 71 4.21 -11.19 -0.90
N ARG A 72 4.75 -11.23 0.31
CA ARG A 72 5.66 -10.20 0.79
C ARG A 72 6.91 -10.10 -0.07
N GLU A 73 7.51 -11.22 -0.42
CA GLU A 73 8.69 -11.26 -1.29
C GLU A 73 8.39 -10.68 -2.68
N ILE A 74 7.21 -10.97 -3.21
CA ILE A 74 6.78 -10.44 -4.52
C ILE A 74 6.61 -8.92 -4.44
N ILE A 75 6.02 -8.40 -3.36
CA ILE A 75 5.89 -6.97 -3.14
C ILE A 75 7.27 -6.29 -3.08
N ILE A 76 8.21 -6.88 -2.37
CA ILE A 76 9.57 -6.36 -2.27
C ILE A 76 10.23 -6.33 -3.65
N LYS A 77 10.08 -7.38 -4.42
CA LYS A 77 10.59 -7.44 -5.79
C LYS A 77 9.99 -6.33 -6.66
N TYR A 78 8.69 -6.12 -6.57
CA TYR A 78 7.99 -5.05 -7.27
C TYR A 78 8.59 -3.67 -6.93
N ILE A 79 8.81 -3.41 -5.64
CA ILE A 79 9.37 -2.15 -5.18
C ILE A 79 10.76 -1.91 -5.78
N PHE A 80 11.62 -2.93 -5.77
CA PHE A 80 12.95 -2.81 -6.37
C PHE A 80 12.90 -2.54 -7.87
N GLU A 81 11.97 -3.15 -8.58
CA GLU A 81 11.81 -2.91 -10.01
C GLU A 81 11.36 -1.48 -10.29
N GLU A 82 10.42 -0.95 -9.50
CA GLU A 82 9.95 0.42 -9.64
C GLU A 82 11.06 1.43 -9.31
N GLU A 83 11.87 1.18 -8.31
CA GLU A 83 13.01 2.03 -7.98
C GLU A 83 14.03 2.07 -9.13
N ARG A 84 14.31 0.93 -9.75
CA ARG A 84 15.23 0.89 -10.91
C ARG A 84 14.71 1.69 -12.09
N LYS A 85 13.40 1.65 -12.35
CA LYS A 85 12.79 2.47 -13.42
C LYS A 85 13.01 3.94 -13.16
N THR A 86 12.82 4.38 -11.92
CA THR A 86 13.00 5.78 -11.53
C THR A 86 14.46 6.21 -11.76
N LYS A 87 15.40 5.38 -11.38
CA LYS A 87 16.83 5.67 -11.59
C LYS A 87 17.22 5.75 -13.07
N ARG A 88 16.61 4.92 -13.91
CA ARG A 88 16.90 4.91 -15.34
C ARG A 88 16.41 6.16 -16.06
N ARG A 89 15.45 6.85 -15.51
CA ARG A 89 14.89 8.09 -16.10
C ARG A 89 15.74 9.31 -15.81
N GLU A 90 16.63 9.22 -14.88
CA GLU A 90 17.57 10.26 -14.55
C GLU A 90 18.83 10.15 -15.39
#